data_d40ab0391d6714c794eedc43a7076050
#
_entry.id   d40ab0391d6714c794eedc43a7076050
#
_cell.length_a   1.000
_cell.length_b   1.000
_cell.length_c   1.000
_cell.angle_alpha   90.00
_cell.angle_beta   90.00
_cell.angle_gamma   90.00
#
_symmetry.space_group_name_H-M   'P 1'
#
loop_
_entity.id
_entity.type
_entity.pdbx_description
1 polymer ?
#
loop_
_entity_poly.entity_id
_entity_poly.type
_entity_poly.pdbx_seq_one_letter_code
_entity_poly.pdbx_strand_id
1 'polypeptide(L)'
;MKYFVTGGAGFIGSNLVDRLLSSGHSVVAFDNFSTGQERFLEEAATAPGFTLVHGDMLDADALTRAMSGCDFVFHLAANADVRYGLEHPRRDIEQNTVATFNALEAMRANGIRRIAFSSTGSVYGEPEVFPTPESAPFPVQTSLYGVSKLAGEGLIQAYCEGFGFQGYIFRFVSILGERYTHGHVFDFYKSLRRDPGELRVLGDGRQRKSYLYVQDCLDAMLLATEKATDKVNIFNLGTDEYCRVDDSIGWITGRLGLSPRRSYTGGERGWVGDSPFILLDCARIRALGWVPRLSIREGIEKTLGYLRANSWVLEVRQ
;
A
#
# COMPACT_ATOMS: atom_id res chain seq x y z
N MET A 1 10.58 11.71 18.03
CA MET A 1 11.36 10.93 17.05
C MET A 1 11.31 11.62 15.70
N LYS A 2 12.35 11.44 14.89
CA LYS A 2 12.40 11.88 13.50
C LYS A 2 12.27 10.70 12.57
N TYR A 3 11.16 10.64 11.84
CA TYR A 3 10.86 9.56 10.91
C TYR A 3 11.29 9.91 9.50
N PHE A 4 11.76 8.90 8.76
CA PHE A 4 11.99 8.98 7.32
C PHE A 4 10.91 8.17 6.60
N VAL A 5 10.17 8.80 5.68
CA VAL A 5 9.07 8.17 4.95
C VAL A 5 9.39 8.17 3.47
N THR A 6 9.75 7.03 2.89
CA THR A 6 9.91 6.89 1.44
C THR A 6 8.53 6.72 0.79
N GLY A 7 8.33 7.29 -0.39
CA GLY A 7 7.00 7.34 -0.99
C GLY A 7 6.05 8.28 -0.21
N GLY A 8 6.62 9.31 0.44
CA GLY A 8 5.91 10.20 1.35
C GLY A 8 4.83 11.05 0.69
N ALA A 9 4.90 11.29 -0.62
CA ALA A 9 3.87 11.97 -1.40
C ALA A 9 2.83 11.02 -2.02
N GLY A 10 2.96 9.70 -1.80
CA GLY A 10 2.03 8.68 -2.26
C GLY A 10 0.76 8.60 -1.40
N PHE A 11 -0.15 7.70 -1.78
CA PHE A 11 -1.42 7.47 -1.10
C PHE A 11 -1.25 7.16 0.40
N ILE A 12 -0.58 6.04 0.74
CA ILE A 12 -0.40 5.63 2.14
C ILE A 12 0.61 6.55 2.83
N GLY A 13 1.70 6.92 2.13
CA GLY A 13 2.77 7.73 2.68
C GLY A 13 2.32 9.10 3.17
N SER A 14 1.54 9.82 2.38
CA SER A 14 1.07 11.16 2.76
C SER A 14 0.09 11.14 3.94
N ASN A 15 -0.79 10.12 4.01
CA ASN A 15 -1.63 9.90 5.19
C ASN A 15 -0.80 9.59 6.45
N LEU A 16 0.28 8.79 6.31
CA LEU A 16 1.19 8.50 7.42
C LEU A 16 1.96 9.76 7.87
N VAL A 17 2.44 10.57 6.92
CA VAL A 17 3.13 11.84 7.21
C VAL A 17 2.27 12.71 8.11
N ASP A 18 1.00 12.93 7.75
CA ASP A 18 0.08 13.75 8.55
C ASP A 18 -0.14 13.15 9.96
N ARG A 19 -0.28 11.82 10.07
CA ARG A 19 -0.45 11.14 11.37
C ARG A 19 0.78 11.31 12.27
N LEU A 20 1.98 11.17 11.72
CA LEU A 20 3.22 11.33 12.47
C LEU A 20 3.41 12.78 12.95
N LEU A 21 3.15 13.75 12.08
CA LEU A 21 3.24 15.18 12.42
C LEU A 21 2.20 15.58 13.47
N SER A 22 0.96 15.13 13.34
CA SER A 22 -0.11 15.40 14.34
C SER A 22 0.15 14.76 15.70
N SER A 23 0.98 13.71 15.74
CA SER A 23 1.46 13.08 16.98
C SER A 23 2.72 13.76 17.55
N GLY A 24 3.12 14.92 17.03
CA GLY A 24 4.25 15.71 17.54
C GLY A 24 5.63 15.19 17.12
N HIS A 25 5.70 14.39 16.07
CA HIS A 25 6.97 13.88 15.53
C HIS A 25 7.50 14.75 14.40
N SER A 26 8.80 14.65 14.10
CA SER A 26 9.37 15.22 12.88
C SER A 26 9.38 14.17 11.77
N VAL A 27 9.18 14.62 10.52
CA VAL A 27 9.09 13.75 9.36
C VAL A 27 9.92 14.30 8.20
N VAL A 28 10.76 13.46 7.63
CA VAL A 28 11.37 13.66 6.32
C VAL A 28 10.64 12.79 5.31
N ALA A 29 9.87 13.40 4.41
CA ALA A 29 9.23 12.72 3.29
C ALA A 29 10.17 12.71 2.09
N PHE A 30 10.42 11.55 1.51
CA PHE A 30 11.28 11.34 0.34
C PHE A 30 10.46 10.75 -0.80
N ASP A 31 10.38 11.44 -1.93
CA ASP A 31 9.56 11.02 -3.08
C ASP A 31 10.13 11.57 -4.39
N ASN A 32 10.03 10.81 -5.48
CA ASN A 32 10.41 11.29 -6.83
C ASN A 32 9.20 11.81 -7.64
N PHE A 33 8.01 11.80 -7.05
CA PHE A 33 6.74 12.22 -7.66
C PHE A 33 6.35 11.49 -8.93
N SER A 34 6.92 10.30 -9.18
CA SER A 34 6.53 9.48 -10.34
C SER A 34 5.05 9.07 -10.28
N THR A 35 4.51 8.88 -9.08
CA THR A 35 3.08 8.60 -8.80
C THR A 35 2.55 9.41 -7.62
N GLY A 36 3.42 9.88 -6.76
CA GLY A 36 3.12 10.78 -5.65
C GLY A 36 2.65 12.15 -6.13
N GLN A 37 1.95 12.88 -5.26
CA GLN A 37 1.40 14.19 -5.56
C GLN A 37 1.81 15.20 -4.49
N GLU A 38 2.47 16.27 -4.87
CA GLU A 38 2.89 17.33 -3.94
C GLU A 38 1.68 17.91 -3.18
N ARG A 39 0.55 18.00 -3.86
CA ARG A 39 -0.72 18.45 -3.29
C ARG A 39 -1.19 17.64 -2.09
N PHE A 40 -0.81 16.36 -1.98
CA PHE A 40 -1.11 15.57 -0.80
C PHE A 40 -0.33 15.96 0.45
N LEU A 41 0.70 16.79 0.30
CA LEU A 41 1.57 17.26 1.37
C LEU A 41 1.36 18.74 1.71
N GLU A 42 0.37 19.43 1.12
CA GLU A 42 0.10 20.86 1.37
C GLU A 42 -0.12 21.16 2.87
N GLU A 43 -0.87 20.30 3.58
CA GLU A 43 -1.10 20.46 5.01
C GLU A 43 0.18 20.17 5.81
N ALA A 44 0.88 19.08 5.50
CA ALA A 44 2.15 18.74 6.12
C ALA A 44 3.21 19.83 5.96
N ALA A 45 3.25 20.49 4.80
CA ALA A 45 4.21 21.57 4.50
C ALA A 45 4.10 22.77 5.45
N THR A 46 2.98 22.93 6.13
CA THR A 46 2.78 23.99 7.14
C THR A 46 3.32 23.62 8.52
N ALA A 47 3.63 22.35 8.77
CA ALA A 47 4.07 21.85 10.06
C ALA A 47 5.60 22.08 10.26
N PRO A 48 6.05 22.65 11.39
CA PRO A 48 7.47 22.99 11.62
C PRO A 48 8.39 21.77 11.67
N GLY A 49 7.86 20.57 11.91
CA GLY A 49 8.60 19.29 11.94
C GLY A 49 8.69 18.58 10.58
N PHE A 50 8.17 19.16 9.51
CA PHE A 50 8.13 18.53 8.19
C PHE A 50 9.31 18.98 7.30
N THR A 51 9.86 18.02 6.58
CA THR A 51 10.85 18.24 5.52
C THR A 51 10.50 17.41 4.31
N LEU A 52 10.39 18.01 3.13
CA LEU A 52 10.23 17.32 1.87
C LEU A 52 11.56 17.25 1.12
N VAL A 53 11.93 16.05 0.67
CA VAL A 53 13.10 15.82 -0.19
C VAL A 53 12.64 15.18 -1.49
N HIS A 54 12.84 15.90 -2.60
CA HIS A 54 12.64 15.33 -3.93
C HIS A 54 13.86 14.46 -4.29
N GLY A 55 13.66 13.15 -4.45
CA GLY A 55 14.75 12.23 -4.75
C GLY A 55 14.26 10.86 -5.20
N ASP A 56 15.10 10.15 -5.95
CA ASP A 56 14.82 8.80 -6.42
C ASP A 56 15.46 7.77 -5.48
N MET A 57 14.73 6.68 -5.18
CA MET A 57 15.22 5.57 -4.36
C MET A 57 16.42 4.85 -4.98
N LEU A 58 16.64 5.00 -6.28
CA LEU A 58 17.80 4.43 -7.00
C LEU A 58 19.06 5.31 -6.89
N ASP A 59 18.94 6.56 -6.45
CA ASP A 59 20.08 7.40 -6.08
C ASP A 59 20.48 7.14 -4.61
N ALA A 60 21.36 6.14 -4.41
CA ALA A 60 21.79 5.71 -3.08
C ALA A 60 22.46 6.83 -2.27
N ASP A 61 23.21 7.72 -2.93
CA ASP A 61 23.91 8.83 -2.28
C ASP A 61 22.93 9.90 -1.80
N ALA A 62 21.97 10.28 -2.64
CA ALA A 62 20.91 11.24 -2.25
C ALA A 62 20.07 10.66 -1.10
N LEU A 63 19.70 9.39 -1.18
CA LEU A 63 18.95 8.70 -0.15
C LEU A 63 19.70 8.66 1.19
N THR A 64 20.99 8.33 1.15
CA THR A 64 21.85 8.29 2.35
C THR A 64 21.96 9.68 3.00
N ARG A 65 22.17 10.74 2.21
CA ARG A 65 22.23 12.11 2.74
C ARG A 65 20.89 12.53 3.36
N ALA A 66 19.77 12.20 2.70
CA ALA A 66 18.43 12.59 3.15
C ALA A 66 18.02 11.88 4.47
N MET A 67 18.50 10.66 4.73
CA MET A 67 18.22 9.91 5.97
C MET A 67 18.96 10.41 7.20
N SER A 68 19.90 11.34 7.05
CA SER A 68 20.76 11.79 8.16
C SER A 68 19.94 12.31 9.35
N GLY A 69 20.28 11.80 10.53
CA GLY A 69 19.64 12.18 11.79
C GLY A 69 18.21 11.68 11.98
N CYS A 70 17.74 10.72 11.18
CA CYS A 70 16.47 10.06 11.40
C CYS A 70 16.63 8.85 12.33
N ASP A 71 15.55 8.50 13.04
CA ASP A 71 15.51 7.42 14.05
C ASP A 71 14.87 6.14 13.51
N PHE A 72 13.96 6.26 12.53
CA PHE A 72 13.10 5.18 12.04
C PHE A 72 12.74 5.39 10.58
N VAL A 73 12.67 4.33 9.78
CA VAL A 73 12.28 4.38 8.36
C VAL A 73 10.95 3.68 8.14
N PHE A 74 9.98 4.39 7.56
CA PHE A 74 8.81 3.80 6.91
C PHE A 74 9.08 3.71 5.40
N HIS A 75 9.33 2.50 4.92
CA HIS A 75 9.64 2.25 3.52
C HIS A 75 8.37 1.89 2.75
N LEU A 76 7.72 2.91 2.15
CA LEU A 76 6.45 2.79 1.42
C LEU A 76 6.60 3.04 -0.09
N ALA A 77 7.75 3.57 -0.53
CA ALA A 77 8.06 3.73 -1.96
C ALA A 77 8.04 2.38 -2.68
N ALA A 78 7.33 2.30 -3.79
CA ALA A 78 7.23 1.11 -4.62
C ALA A 78 6.62 1.43 -5.98
N ASN A 79 6.89 0.59 -6.99
CA ASN A 79 5.92 0.40 -8.06
C ASN A 79 4.79 -0.48 -7.52
N ALA A 80 3.58 0.09 -7.37
CA ALA A 80 2.42 -0.59 -6.81
C ALA A 80 1.41 -1.05 -7.90
N ASP A 81 1.67 -0.75 -9.17
CA ASP A 81 0.82 -1.16 -10.29
C ASP A 81 1.26 -2.51 -10.84
N VAL A 82 0.55 -3.57 -10.45
CA VAL A 82 0.82 -4.95 -10.86
C VAL A 82 0.74 -5.13 -12.39
N ARG A 83 -0.15 -4.39 -13.07
CA ARG A 83 -0.35 -4.46 -14.52
C ARG A 83 0.82 -3.81 -15.26
N TYR A 84 1.30 -2.69 -14.75
CA TYR A 84 2.42 -1.95 -15.33
C TYR A 84 3.71 -2.78 -15.32
N GLY A 85 3.93 -3.61 -14.30
CA GLY A 85 5.08 -4.51 -14.21
C GLY A 85 5.14 -5.55 -15.33
N LEU A 86 4.00 -5.96 -15.92
CA LEU A 86 3.99 -6.89 -17.06
C LEU A 86 4.54 -6.23 -18.34
N GLU A 87 4.25 -4.96 -18.54
CA GLU A 87 4.75 -4.19 -19.69
C GLU A 87 6.18 -3.70 -19.47
N HIS A 88 6.56 -3.50 -18.20
CA HIS A 88 7.85 -2.96 -17.77
C HIS A 88 8.49 -3.83 -16.65
N PRO A 89 8.90 -5.10 -16.92
CA PRO A 89 9.34 -6.06 -15.89
C PRO A 89 10.48 -5.56 -15.01
N ARG A 90 11.41 -4.81 -15.58
CA ARG A 90 12.55 -4.23 -14.87
C ARG A 90 12.13 -3.25 -13.76
N ARG A 91 10.98 -2.58 -13.94
CA ARG A 91 10.48 -1.57 -13.00
C ARG A 91 10.21 -2.15 -11.62
N ASP A 92 9.58 -3.34 -11.55
CA ASP A 92 9.31 -3.99 -10.26
C ASP A 92 10.59 -4.35 -9.51
N ILE A 93 11.60 -4.88 -10.22
CA ILE A 93 12.90 -5.21 -9.61
C ILE A 93 13.57 -3.94 -9.10
N GLU A 94 13.67 -2.90 -9.92
CA GLU A 94 14.36 -1.67 -9.56
C GLU A 94 13.64 -0.93 -8.42
N GLN A 95 12.35 -0.67 -8.55
CA GLN A 95 11.60 0.17 -7.61
C GLN A 95 11.15 -0.56 -6.34
N ASN A 96 11.15 -1.88 -6.31
CA ASN A 96 10.75 -2.64 -5.13
C ASN A 96 11.92 -3.38 -4.48
N THR A 97 12.82 -4.00 -5.26
CA THR A 97 13.93 -4.80 -4.70
C THR A 97 15.20 -3.98 -4.54
N VAL A 98 15.69 -3.34 -5.61
CA VAL A 98 16.92 -2.53 -5.56
C VAL A 98 16.70 -1.31 -4.66
N ALA A 99 15.56 -0.64 -4.77
CA ALA A 99 15.19 0.48 -3.89
C ALA A 99 15.16 0.08 -2.40
N THR A 100 14.66 -1.12 -2.08
CA THR A 100 14.69 -1.65 -0.70
C THR A 100 16.13 -1.91 -0.24
N PHE A 101 16.97 -2.48 -1.09
CA PHE A 101 18.40 -2.65 -0.79
C PHE A 101 19.09 -1.31 -0.51
N ASN A 102 18.87 -0.31 -1.37
CA ASN A 102 19.43 1.04 -1.19
C ASN A 102 18.94 1.68 0.13
N ALA A 103 17.66 1.50 0.49
CA ALA A 103 17.14 1.98 1.76
C ALA A 103 17.87 1.35 2.96
N LEU A 104 18.09 0.04 2.93
CA LEU A 104 18.78 -0.69 3.99
C LEU A 104 20.27 -0.26 4.11
N GLU A 105 20.96 -0.05 3.00
CA GLU A 105 22.34 0.45 3.02
C GLU A 105 22.42 1.91 3.51
N ALA A 106 21.49 2.78 3.10
CA ALA A 106 21.40 4.15 3.60
C ALA A 106 21.13 4.18 5.12
N MET A 107 20.25 3.31 5.62
CA MET A 107 20.01 3.12 7.05
C MET A 107 21.28 2.66 7.79
N ARG A 108 21.98 1.66 7.23
CA ARG A 108 23.22 1.12 7.81
C ARG A 108 24.30 2.21 7.92
N ALA A 109 24.46 3.02 6.88
CA ALA A 109 25.41 4.13 6.87
C ALA A 109 25.08 5.21 7.91
N ASN A 110 23.79 5.45 8.20
CA ASN A 110 23.31 6.43 9.17
C ASN A 110 23.10 5.86 10.59
N GLY A 111 23.37 4.57 10.82
CA GLY A 111 23.17 3.93 12.14
C GLY A 111 21.68 3.71 12.51
N ILE A 112 20.76 3.87 11.57
CA ILE A 112 19.31 3.63 11.77
C ILE A 112 19.07 2.13 11.78
N ARG A 113 18.31 1.61 12.75
CA ARG A 113 18.13 0.16 12.97
C ARG A 113 16.69 -0.32 12.83
N ARG A 114 15.71 0.56 12.72
CA ARG A 114 14.29 0.21 12.71
C ARG A 114 13.65 0.57 11.39
N ILE A 115 12.99 -0.42 10.76
CA ILE A 115 12.30 -0.27 9.47
C ILE A 115 10.92 -0.89 9.48
N ALA A 116 9.92 -0.14 9.00
CA ALA A 116 8.60 -0.63 8.65
C ALA A 116 8.45 -0.69 7.13
N PHE A 117 8.01 -1.81 6.60
CA PHE A 117 7.95 -2.09 5.16
C PHE A 117 6.55 -2.43 4.70
N SER A 118 6.08 -1.75 3.67
CA SER A 118 4.83 -2.08 2.99
C SER A 118 5.03 -3.28 2.06
N SER A 119 4.70 -4.47 2.53
CA SER A 119 4.58 -5.66 1.72
C SER A 119 3.13 -5.84 1.22
N THR A 120 2.76 -6.98 0.73
CA THR A 120 1.49 -7.25 0.05
C THR A 120 1.04 -8.68 0.27
N GLY A 121 -0.28 -8.92 0.27
CA GLY A 121 -0.83 -10.28 0.20
C GLY A 121 -0.45 -11.03 -1.09
N SER A 122 -0.02 -10.32 -2.14
CA SER A 122 0.44 -10.95 -3.39
C SER A 122 1.70 -11.81 -3.23
N VAL A 123 2.48 -11.66 -2.13
CA VAL A 123 3.63 -12.53 -1.85
C VAL A 123 3.22 -13.99 -1.63
N TYR A 124 1.97 -14.22 -1.24
CA TYR A 124 1.44 -15.58 -1.08
C TYR A 124 1.11 -16.28 -2.40
N GLY A 125 1.17 -15.56 -3.54
CA GLY A 125 0.77 -16.12 -4.84
C GLY A 125 -0.68 -16.60 -4.82
N GLU A 126 -0.89 -17.91 -4.98
CA GLU A 126 -2.20 -18.58 -4.88
C GLU A 126 -2.21 -19.53 -3.66
N PRO A 127 -2.51 -19.01 -2.47
CA PRO A 127 -2.51 -19.83 -1.26
C PRO A 127 -3.66 -20.85 -1.27
N GLU A 128 -3.42 -22.01 -0.65
CA GLU A 128 -4.43 -23.08 -0.51
C GLU A 128 -5.34 -22.89 0.71
N VAL A 129 -4.87 -22.07 1.69
CA VAL A 129 -5.56 -21.88 2.98
C VAL A 129 -6.09 -20.45 3.08
N PHE A 130 -7.37 -20.33 3.44
CA PHE A 130 -8.06 -19.07 3.69
C PHE A 130 -8.84 -19.09 5.00
N PRO A 131 -8.76 -18.04 5.84
CA PRO A 131 -7.85 -16.89 5.71
C PRO A 131 -6.39 -17.32 5.73
N THR A 132 -5.53 -16.65 4.92
CA THR A 132 -4.12 -17.01 4.75
C THR A 132 -3.27 -16.48 5.91
N PRO A 133 -2.66 -17.34 6.74
CA PRO A 133 -1.84 -16.90 7.87
C PRO A 133 -0.44 -16.44 7.42
N GLU A 134 0.27 -15.69 8.28
CA GLU A 134 1.64 -15.24 8.01
C GLU A 134 2.64 -16.41 7.88
N SER A 135 2.32 -17.57 8.42
CA SER A 135 3.13 -18.80 8.31
C SER A 135 2.86 -19.61 7.04
N ALA A 136 1.92 -19.17 6.19
CA ALA A 136 1.64 -19.86 4.93
C ALA A 136 2.89 -19.91 4.04
N PRO A 137 3.13 -21.02 3.33
CA PRO A 137 4.22 -21.13 2.37
C PRO A 137 4.04 -20.11 1.23
N PHE A 138 5.13 -19.82 0.52
CA PHE A 138 5.10 -19.06 -0.70
C PHE A 138 5.05 -20.01 -1.90
N PRO A 139 3.86 -20.38 -2.38
CA PRO A 139 3.69 -21.29 -3.50
C PRO A 139 4.18 -20.62 -4.81
N VAL A 140 3.70 -21.05 -5.95
CA VAL A 140 4.05 -20.46 -7.24
C VAL A 140 3.66 -18.98 -7.27
N GLN A 141 4.63 -18.13 -7.55
CA GLN A 141 4.41 -16.69 -7.66
C GLN A 141 3.72 -16.35 -8.98
N THR A 142 2.73 -15.48 -8.93
CA THR A 142 1.87 -15.16 -10.07
C THR A 142 2.14 -13.77 -10.65
N SER A 143 2.93 -12.92 -9.95
CA SER A 143 3.23 -11.56 -10.41
C SER A 143 4.65 -11.13 -10.10
N LEU A 144 5.26 -10.34 -11.00
CA LEU A 144 6.56 -9.72 -10.79
C LEU A 144 6.55 -8.79 -9.57
N TYR A 145 5.44 -8.10 -9.36
CA TYR A 145 5.22 -7.28 -8.17
C TYR A 145 5.32 -8.11 -6.88
N GLY A 146 4.60 -9.25 -6.80
CA GLY A 146 4.64 -10.14 -5.63
C GLY A 146 6.05 -10.64 -5.34
N VAL A 147 6.77 -11.10 -6.37
CA VAL A 147 8.17 -11.57 -6.25
C VAL A 147 9.09 -10.45 -5.78
N SER A 148 8.98 -9.24 -6.34
CA SER A 148 9.85 -8.12 -5.97
C SER A 148 9.64 -7.68 -4.51
N LYS A 149 8.39 -7.72 -4.03
CA LYS A 149 8.06 -7.44 -2.62
C LYS A 149 8.56 -8.56 -1.69
N LEU A 150 8.41 -9.83 -2.10
CA LEU A 150 8.94 -10.97 -1.34
C LEU A 150 10.47 -10.90 -1.22
N ALA A 151 11.17 -10.49 -2.29
CA ALA A 151 12.61 -10.25 -2.24
C ALA A 151 12.97 -9.13 -1.24
N GLY A 152 12.18 -8.05 -1.19
CA GLY A 152 12.32 -6.98 -0.20
C GLY A 152 12.15 -7.48 1.25
N GLU A 153 11.16 -8.35 1.51
CA GLU A 153 10.99 -8.99 2.82
C GLU A 153 12.23 -9.81 3.21
N GLY A 154 12.77 -10.61 2.26
CA GLY A 154 13.96 -11.42 2.49
C GLY A 154 15.19 -10.57 2.79
N LEU A 155 15.39 -9.46 2.08
CA LEU A 155 16.46 -8.51 2.34
C LEU A 155 16.35 -7.94 3.76
N ILE A 156 15.18 -7.45 4.17
CA ILE A 156 14.96 -6.90 5.51
C ILE A 156 15.27 -7.95 6.59
N GLN A 157 14.79 -9.18 6.45
CA GLN A 157 15.05 -10.26 7.39
C GLN A 157 16.55 -10.57 7.51
N ALA A 158 17.28 -10.60 6.37
CA ALA A 158 18.72 -10.80 6.35
C ALA A 158 19.49 -9.65 7.03
N TYR A 159 19.03 -8.39 6.86
CA TYR A 159 19.62 -7.25 7.56
C TYR A 159 19.30 -7.25 9.07
N CYS A 160 18.13 -7.74 9.45
CA CYS A 160 17.81 -7.95 10.87
C CYS A 160 18.78 -8.96 11.51
N GLU A 161 19.09 -10.06 10.79
CA GLU A 161 20.03 -11.08 11.26
C GLU A 161 21.47 -10.58 11.23
N GLY A 162 21.94 -10.08 10.08
CA GLY A 162 23.36 -9.77 9.85
C GLY A 162 23.82 -8.46 10.49
N PHE A 163 22.93 -7.47 10.61
CA PHE A 163 23.30 -6.11 11.03
C PHE A 163 22.53 -5.60 12.26
N GLY A 164 21.74 -6.45 12.92
CA GLY A 164 21.00 -6.11 14.13
C GLY A 164 19.88 -5.08 13.90
N PHE A 165 19.23 -5.12 12.73
CA PHE A 165 18.06 -4.32 12.48
C PHE A 165 16.84 -4.91 13.20
N GLN A 166 15.78 -4.11 13.32
CA GLN A 166 14.44 -4.54 13.71
C GLN A 166 13.48 -4.21 12.56
N GLY A 167 12.89 -5.25 11.99
CA GLY A 167 12.00 -5.15 10.83
C GLY A 167 10.54 -5.34 11.22
N TYR A 168 9.66 -4.50 10.64
CA TYR A 168 8.21 -4.62 10.69
C TYR A 168 7.70 -4.76 9.26
N ILE A 169 7.22 -5.94 8.89
CA ILE A 169 6.78 -6.27 7.54
C ILE A 169 5.27 -6.38 7.56
N PHE A 170 4.59 -5.55 6.75
CA PHE A 170 3.14 -5.50 6.68
C PHE A 170 2.64 -6.00 5.33
N ARG A 171 1.98 -7.15 5.31
CA ARG A 171 1.37 -7.73 4.12
C ARG A 171 -0.07 -7.24 4.01
N PHE A 172 -0.29 -6.30 3.10
CA PHE A 172 -1.59 -5.66 2.92
C PHE A 172 -2.52 -6.46 2.01
N VAL A 173 -3.83 -6.44 2.32
CA VAL A 173 -4.88 -6.51 1.30
C VAL A 173 -4.92 -5.18 0.52
N SER A 174 -5.83 -5.01 -0.42
CA SER A 174 -6.01 -3.73 -1.11
C SER A 174 -6.43 -2.64 -0.12
N ILE A 175 -5.74 -1.51 -0.12
CA ILE A 175 -6.04 -0.37 0.75
C ILE A 175 -6.99 0.61 0.05
N LEU A 176 -7.94 1.17 0.80
CA LEU A 176 -8.93 2.17 0.37
C LEU A 176 -8.81 3.42 1.24
N GLY A 177 -9.26 4.57 0.76
CA GLY A 177 -9.35 5.78 1.58
C GLY A 177 -9.04 7.08 0.86
N GLU A 178 -8.73 8.10 1.62
CA GLU A 178 -8.35 9.42 1.16
C GLU A 178 -7.03 9.38 0.39
N ARG A 179 -6.90 10.20 -0.67
CA ARG A 179 -5.72 10.26 -1.55
C ARG A 179 -5.50 9.00 -2.39
N TYR A 180 -6.56 8.21 -2.56
CA TYR A 180 -6.55 6.98 -3.37
C TYR A 180 -6.41 7.32 -4.86
N THR A 181 -5.35 6.88 -5.52
CA THR A 181 -4.99 7.27 -6.88
C THR A 181 -5.10 6.15 -7.92
N HIS A 182 -5.42 4.92 -7.50
CA HIS A 182 -5.51 3.76 -8.40
C HIS A 182 -6.32 2.63 -7.75
N GLY A 183 -6.76 1.68 -8.56
CA GLY A 183 -7.50 0.52 -8.11
C GLY A 183 -9.01 0.63 -8.38
N HIS A 184 -9.78 -0.40 -8.00
CA HIS A 184 -11.11 -0.62 -8.55
C HIS A 184 -12.11 0.53 -8.29
N VAL A 185 -12.13 1.14 -7.10
CA VAL A 185 -13.03 2.27 -6.82
C VAL A 185 -12.68 3.48 -7.69
N PHE A 186 -11.37 3.74 -7.85
CA PHE A 186 -10.87 4.80 -8.71
C PHE A 186 -11.22 4.55 -10.18
N ASP A 187 -10.90 3.35 -10.68
CA ASP A 187 -11.09 2.98 -12.08
C ASP A 187 -12.59 2.98 -12.46
N PHE A 188 -13.44 2.43 -11.61
CA PHE A 188 -14.89 2.43 -11.84
C PHE A 188 -15.48 3.83 -11.77
N TYR A 189 -15.08 4.64 -10.79
CA TYR A 189 -15.56 6.01 -10.70
C TYR A 189 -15.10 6.87 -11.89
N LYS A 190 -13.82 6.75 -12.29
CA LYS A 190 -13.28 7.43 -13.49
C LYS A 190 -14.04 7.03 -14.76
N SER A 191 -14.35 5.73 -14.92
CA SER A 191 -15.14 5.23 -16.04
C SER A 191 -16.57 5.77 -16.05
N LEU A 192 -17.27 5.72 -14.91
CA LEU A 192 -18.64 6.20 -14.75
C LEU A 192 -18.76 7.74 -14.89
N ARG A 193 -17.69 8.48 -14.56
CA ARG A 193 -17.61 9.92 -14.83
C ARG A 193 -17.54 10.22 -16.32
N ARG A 194 -16.87 9.38 -17.10
CA ARG A 194 -16.76 9.50 -18.54
C ARG A 194 -18.03 9.05 -19.25
N ASP A 195 -18.57 7.91 -18.85
CA ASP A 195 -19.81 7.34 -19.38
C ASP A 195 -20.67 6.77 -18.24
N PRO A 196 -21.70 7.47 -17.79
CA PRO A 196 -22.60 7.02 -16.72
C PRO A 196 -23.55 5.90 -17.16
N GLY A 197 -23.68 5.62 -18.46
CA GLY A 197 -24.58 4.62 -19.03
C GLY A 197 -23.95 3.25 -19.23
N GLU A 198 -22.62 3.14 -19.22
CA GLU A 198 -21.91 1.88 -19.45
C GLU A 198 -20.73 1.68 -18.53
N LEU A 199 -20.57 0.46 -18.01
CA LEU A 199 -19.42 0.06 -17.20
C LEU A 199 -18.84 -1.26 -17.70
N ARG A 200 -17.60 -1.22 -18.19
CA ARG A 200 -16.83 -2.43 -18.53
C ARG A 200 -16.16 -2.98 -17.28
N VAL A 201 -16.40 -4.26 -17.00
CA VAL A 201 -15.87 -5.00 -15.86
C VAL A 201 -14.87 -6.04 -16.34
N LEU A 202 -13.65 -6.01 -15.81
CA LEU A 202 -12.65 -7.03 -16.10
C LEU A 202 -12.95 -8.32 -15.33
N GLY A 203 -12.88 -9.48 -16.02
CA GLY A 203 -13.28 -10.76 -15.48
C GLY A 203 -14.80 -10.98 -15.57
N ASP A 204 -15.34 -11.80 -14.68
CA ASP A 204 -16.76 -12.18 -14.60
C ASP A 204 -17.54 -11.45 -13.48
N GLY A 205 -16.88 -10.55 -12.74
CA GLY A 205 -17.48 -9.81 -11.63
C GLY A 205 -17.57 -10.60 -10.32
N ARG A 206 -17.21 -11.89 -10.32
CA ARG A 206 -17.31 -12.80 -9.15
C ARG A 206 -16.04 -12.90 -8.33
N GLN A 207 -14.95 -12.28 -8.78
CA GLN A 207 -13.67 -12.24 -8.04
C GLN A 207 -13.94 -11.69 -6.63
N ARG A 208 -13.38 -12.36 -5.62
CA ARG A 208 -13.52 -12.01 -4.21
C ARG A 208 -12.32 -11.21 -3.76
N LYS A 209 -12.55 -10.04 -3.25
CA LYS A 209 -11.49 -9.13 -2.83
C LYS A 209 -11.73 -8.67 -1.39
N SER A 210 -10.67 -8.62 -0.61
CA SER A 210 -10.67 -7.98 0.70
C SER A 210 -10.01 -6.61 0.62
N TYR A 211 -10.49 -5.68 1.43
CA TYR A 211 -10.02 -4.30 1.46
C TYR A 211 -9.89 -3.82 2.90
N LEU A 212 -8.97 -2.89 3.11
CA LEU A 212 -8.78 -2.24 4.40
C LEU A 212 -8.74 -0.71 4.22
N TYR A 213 -9.40 0.01 5.11
CA TYR A 213 -9.36 1.47 5.11
C TYR A 213 -7.98 1.99 5.55
N VAL A 214 -7.47 3.04 4.89
CA VAL A 214 -6.10 3.53 5.08
C VAL A 214 -5.81 3.94 6.52
N GLN A 215 -6.76 4.58 7.22
CA GLN A 215 -6.52 4.98 8.60
C GLN A 215 -6.45 3.78 9.55
N ASP A 216 -7.24 2.72 9.30
CA ASP A 216 -7.16 1.47 10.06
C ASP A 216 -5.83 0.74 9.78
N CYS A 217 -5.34 0.79 8.53
CA CYS A 217 -4.02 0.28 8.17
C CYS A 217 -2.91 1.02 8.95
N LEU A 218 -2.95 2.36 8.98
CA LEU A 218 -1.98 3.16 9.72
C LEU A 218 -2.04 2.92 11.23
N ASP A 219 -3.23 2.76 11.81
CA ASP A 219 -3.39 2.40 13.22
C ASP A 219 -2.72 1.05 13.53
N ALA A 220 -2.88 0.05 12.65
CA ALA A 220 -2.20 -1.25 12.79
C ALA A 220 -0.67 -1.12 12.70
N MET A 221 -0.17 -0.38 11.71
CA MET A 221 1.27 -0.18 11.52
C MET A 221 1.90 0.52 12.72
N LEU A 222 1.32 1.62 13.19
CA LEU A 222 1.84 2.37 14.32
C LEU A 222 1.79 1.54 15.62
N LEU A 223 0.68 0.85 15.88
CA LEU A 223 0.54 -0.04 17.03
C LEU A 223 1.58 -1.16 17.02
N ALA A 224 1.81 -1.79 15.87
CA ALA A 224 2.82 -2.85 15.76
C ALA A 224 4.23 -2.30 16.00
N THR A 225 4.57 -1.12 15.47
CA THR A 225 5.90 -0.50 15.69
C THR A 225 6.12 -0.04 17.13
N GLU A 226 5.06 0.17 17.90
CA GLU A 226 5.09 0.49 19.32
C GLU A 226 5.22 -0.76 20.20
N LYS A 227 4.44 -1.82 19.91
CA LYS A 227 4.25 -2.96 20.80
C LYS A 227 5.07 -4.20 20.46
N ALA A 228 5.38 -4.43 19.19
CA ALA A 228 6.10 -5.64 18.79
C ALA A 228 7.61 -5.45 18.95
N THR A 229 8.26 -6.41 19.62
CA THR A 229 9.66 -6.31 20.04
C THR A 229 10.58 -7.32 19.40
N ASP A 230 10.06 -8.26 18.62
CA ASP A 230 10.88 -9.25 17.95
C ASP A 230 11.82 -8.59 16.92
N LYS A 231 12.92 -9.27 16.60
CA LYS A 231 13.87 -8.84 15.57
C LYS A 231 13.19 -8.69 14.21
N VAL A 232 12.29 -9.63 13.88
CA VAL A 232 11.48 -9.64 12.67
C VAL A 232 10.00 -9.80 13.05
N ASN A 233 9.20 -8.81 12.71
CA ASN A 233 7.79 -8.75 13.01
C ASN A 233 7.00 -8.75 11.69
N ILE A 234 6.27 -9.82 11.41
CA ILE A 234 5.47 -9.95 10.18
C ILE A 234 4.00 -9.98 10.56
N PHE A 235 3.22 -9.09 9.94
CA PHE A 235 1.78 -8.95 10.16
C PHE A 235 1.02 -8.87 8.84
N ASN A 236 -0.01 -9.68 8.74
CA ASN A 236 -1.06 -9.48 7.76
C ASN A 236 -1.98 -8.34 8.20
N LEU A 237 -2.33 -7.44 7.28
CA LEU A 237 -3.27 -6.35 7.52
C LEU A 237 -4.44 -6.43 6.54
N GLY A 238 -5.62 -6.64 7.07
CA GLY A 238 -6.88 -6.79 6.33
C GLY A 238 -8.09 -6.79 7.24
N THR A 239 -9.24 -7.08 6.67
CA THR A 239 -10.49 -7.32 7.39
C THR A 239 -10.87 -8.81 7.32
N ASP A 240 -11.81 -9.26 8.15
CA ASP A 240 -12.38 -10.62 8.06
C ASP A 240 -13.39 -10.75 6.92
N GLU A 241 -13.64 -9.64 6.22
CA GLU A 241 -14.62 -9.57 5.16
C GLU A 241 -13.96 -9.71 3.79
N TYR A 242 -14.73 -10.14 2.84
CA TYR A 242 -14.48 -9.95 1.41
C TYR A 242 -15.78 -9.55 0.72
N CYS A 243 -15.68 -8.92 -0.43
CA CYS A 243 -16.82 -8.68 -1.31
C CYS A 243 -16.52 -9.18 -2.72
N ARG A 244 -17.56 -9.43 -3.50
CA ARG A 244 -17.41 -9.64 -4.95
C ARG A 244 -17.20 -8.28 -5.63
N VAL A 245 -16.56 -8.30 -6.78
CA VAL A 245 -16.43 -7.09 -7.60
C VAL A 245 -17.81 -6.51 -7.92
N ASP A 246 -18.80 -7.35 -8.21
CA ASP A 246 -20.19 -6.91 -8.45
C ASP A 246 -20.86 -6.24 -7.25
N ASP A 247 -20.56 -6.68 -6.02
CA ASP A 247 -21.08 -6.05 -4.81
C ASP A 247 -20.52 -4.64 -4.67
N SER A 248 -19.22 -4.47 -4.86
CA SER A 248 -18.57 -3.15 -4.80
C SER A 248 -19.07 -2.21 -5.90
N ILE A 249 -19.28 -2.71 -7.12
CA ILE A 249 -19.92 -1.93 -8.19
C ILE A 249 -21.34 -1.50 -7.79
N GLY A 250 -22.11 -2.40 -7.17
CA GLY A 250 -23.45 -2.09 -6.64
C GLY A 250 -23.43 -0.95 -5.62
N TRP A 251 -22.48 -0.95 -4.68
CA TRP A 251 -22.34 0.12 -3.69
C TRP A 251 -21.89 1.45 -4.33
N ILE A 252 -20.92 1.42 -5.26
CA ILE A 252 -20.46 2.61 -5.98
C ILE A 252 -21.60 3.22 -6.80
N THR A 253 -22.27 2.43 -7.63
CA THR A 253 -23.35 2.92 -8.51
C THR A 253 -24.55 3.39 -7.71
N GLY A 254 -24.94 2.67 -6.64
CA GLY A 254 -25.99 3.09 -5.72
C GLY A 254 -25.69 4.44 -5.06
N ARG A 255 -24.46 4.66 -4.60
CA ARG A 255 -24.02 5.94 -4.00
C ARG A 255 -23.97 7.10 -5.00
N LEU A 256 -23.78 6.78 -6.30
CA LEU A 256 -23.80 7.77 -7.39
C LEU A 256 -25.20 8.01 -7.97
N GLY A 257 -26.19 7.18 -7.64
CA GLY A 257 -27.52 7.23 -8.25
C GLY A 257 -27.53 6.81 -9.72
N LEU A 258 -26.60 5.90 -10.11
CA LEU A 258 -26.42 5.44 -11.48
C LEU A 258 -26.87 3.99 -11.67
N SER A 259 -27.29 3.64 -12.89
CA SER A 259 -27.67 2.28 -13.27
C SER A 259 -27.05 1.91 -14.64
N PRO A 260 -25.70 1.82 -14.73
CA PRO A 260 -25.03 1.55 -15.99
C PRO A 260 -25.30 0.12 -16.48
N ARG A 261 -25.32 -0.06 -17.79
CA ARG A 261 -25.20 -1.38 -18.39
C ARG A 261 -23.81 -1.94 -18.10
N ARG A 262 -23.74 -3.12 -17.47
CA ARG A 262 -22.47 -3.79 -17.19
C ARG A 262 -22.10 -4.74 -18.33
N SER A 263 -20.87 -4.67 -18.81
CA SER A 263 -20.29 -5.60 -19.78
C SER A 263 -19.04 -6.26 -19.16
N TYR A 264 -18.97 -7.59 -19.24
CA TYR A 264 -17.92 -8.37 -18.62
C TYR A 264 -16.97 -8.94 -19.67
N THR A 265 -15.65 -8.91 -19.39
CA THR A 265 -14.67 -9.53 -20.30
C THR A 265 -14.65 -11.05 -20.17
N GLY A 266 -15.24 -11.61 -19.12
CA GLY A 266 -15.25 -13.03 -18.83
C GLY A 266 -13.95 -13.51 -18.16
N GLY A 267 -14.00 -14.77 -17.65
CA GLY A 267 -12.88 -15.39 -16.93
C GLY A 267 -12.88 -15.07 -15.43
N GLU A 268 -12.20 -15.93 -14.67
CA GLU A 268 -12.13 -15.84 -13.21
C GLU A 268 -11.19 -14.71 -12.73
N ARG A 269 -10.30 -14.21 -13.59
CA ARG A 269 -9.31 -13.17 -13.32
C ARG A 269 -9.62 -11.92 -14.12
N GLY A 270 -9.37 -10.77 -13.51
CA GLY A 270 -9.49 -9.48 -14.20
C GLY A 270 -8.35 -9.22 -15.18
N TRP A 271 -7.14 -9.70 -14.86
CA TRP A 271 -5.92 -9.56 -15.69
C TRP A 271 -4.91 -10.66 -15.36
N VAL A 272 -3.84 -10.78 -16.15
CA VAL A 272 -2.73 -11.71 -15.88
C VAL A 272 -2.04 -11.34 -14.57
N GLY A 273 -1.91 -12.28 -13.65
CA GLY A 273 -1.35 -12.05 -12.31
C GLY A 273 -2.37 -11.53 -11.27
N ASP A 274 -3.64 -11.34 -11.65
CA ASP A 274 -4.69 -11.07 -10.67
C ASP A 274 -4.93 -12.30 -9.79
N SER A 275 -5.03 -12.08 -8.47
CA SER A 275 -5.43 -13.13 -7.52
C SER A 275 -6.96 -13.13 -7.40
N PRO A 276 -7.67 -14.20 -7.79
CA PRO A 276 -9.14 -14.26 -7.76
C PRO A 276 -9.72 -14.14 -6.36
N PHE A 277 -8.93 -14.55 -5.34
CA PHE A 277 -9.31 -14.44 -3.95
C PHE A 277 -8.12 -14.08 -3.06
N ILE A 278 -8.28 -13.04 -2.25
CA ILE A 278 -7.34 -12.66 -1.19
C ILE A 278 -8.16 -12.45 0.07
N LEU A 279 -7.84 -13.21 1.12
CA LEU A 279 -8.36 -13.04 2.48
C LEU A 279 -7.24 -13.44 3.45
N LEU A 280 -6.76 -12.49 4.23
CA LEU A 280 -5.62 -12.69 5.13
C LEU A 280 -6.09 -12.95 6.57
N ASP A 281 -5.43 -13.86 7.26
CA ASP A 281 -5.60 -14.03 8.70
C ASP A 281 -4.83 -12.91 9.42
N CYS A 282 -5.55 -12.11 10.19
CA CYS A 282 -5.02 -10.97 10.92
C CYS A 282 -4.92 -11.24 12.45
N ALA A 283 -4.92 -12.51 12.88
CA ALA A 283 -4.89 -12.87 14.30
C ALA A 283 -3.66 -12.31 15.03
N ARG A 284 -2.49 -12.25 14.39
CA ARG A 284 -1.25 -11.74 15.02
C ARG A 284 -1.35 -10.24 15.36
N ILE A 285 -1.83 -9.41 14.44
CA ILE A 285 -1.98 -7.97 14.72
C ILE A 285 -3.12 -7.73 15.72
N ARG A 286 -4.19 -8.53 15.69
CA ARG A 286 -5.28 -8.46 16.66
C ARG A 286 -4.84 -8.82 18.08
N ALA A 287 -3.89 -9.74 18.23
CA ALA A 287 -3.31 -10.07 19.52
C ALA A 287 -2.60 -8.86 20.18
N LEU A 288 -2.18 -7.85 19.41
CA LEU A 288 -1.65 -6.59 19.92
C LEU A 288 -2.76 -5.60 20.36
N GLY A 289 -4.03 -5.92 20.08
CA GLY A 289 -5.21 -5.10 20.44
C GLY A 289 -5.76 -4.27 19.28
N TRP A 290 -5.32 -4.48 18.02
CA TRP A 290 -5.88 -3.79 16.87
C TRP A 290 -7.12 -4.49 16.33
N VAL A 291 -8.11 -3.68 15.90
CA VAL A 291 -9.27 -4.11 15.12
C VAL A 291 -9.60 -3.05 14.07
N PRO A 292 -10.03 -3.43 12.85
CA PRO A 292 -10.49 -2.46 11.87
C PRO A 292 -11.80 -1.83 12.34
N ARG A 293 -11.98 -0.54 12.08
CA ARG A 293 -13.17 0.23 12.50
C ARG A 293 -14.25 0.27 11.42
N LEU A 294 -13.83 0.17 10.15
CA LEU A 294 -14.74 0.27 9.02
C LEU A 294 -14.90 -1.09 8.32
N SER A 295 -16.13 -1.38 7.89
CA SER A 295 -16.44 -2.43 6.92
C SER A 295 -15.87 -2.06 5.54
N ILE A 296 -15.77 -3.05 4.66
CA ILE A 296 -15.34 -2.83 3.26
C ILE A 296 -16.26 -1.82 2.57
N ARG A 297 -17.57 -1.94 2.78
CA ARG A 297 -18.55 -1.03 2.20
C ARG A 297 -18.34 0.41 2.63
N GLU A 298 -18.18 0.65 3.92
CA GLU A 298 -17.91 1.99 4.45
C GLU A 298 -16.59 2.58 3.93
N GLY A 299 -15.55 1.75 3.81
CA GLY A 299 -14.27 2.12 3.20
C GLY A 299 -14.43 2.55 1.73
N ILE A 300 -15.21 1.81 0.93
CA ILE A 300 -15.54 2.16 -0.45
C ILE A 300 -16.31 3.49 -0.52
N GLU A 301 -17.33 3.66 0.33
CA GLU A 301 -18.14 4.88 0.37
C GLU A 301 -17.33 6.12 0.77
N LYS A 302 -16.41 5.99 1.74
CA LYS A 302 -15.47 7.07 2.11
C LYS A 302 -14.51 7.41 0.97
N THR A 303 -13.91 6.39 0.34
CA THR A 303 -13.03 6.57 -0.83
C THR A 303 -13.74 7.32 -1.95
N LEU A 304 -14.95 6.89 -2.28
CA LEU A 304 -15.77 7.55 -3.30
C LEU A 304 -16.11 9.00 -2.92
N GLY A 305 -16.42 9.25 -1.63
CA GLY A 305 -16.64 10.59 -1.10
C GLY A 305 -15.43 11.50 -1.30
N TYR A 306 -14.23 11.01 -0.99
CA TYR A 306 -12.99 11.73 -1.22
C TYR A 306 -12.75 12.03 -2.71
N LEU A 307 -12.90 11.04 -3.60
CA LEU A 307 -12.73 11.20 -5.03
C LEU A 307 -13.71 12.21 -5.64
N ARG A 308 -14.96 12.26 -5.13
CA ARG A 308 -15.95 13.26 -5.54
C ARG A 308 -15.57 14.68 -5.13
N ALA A 309 -15.07 14.85 -3.93
CA ALA A 309 -14.63 16.15 -3.41
C ALA A 309 -13.31 16.62 -4.04
N ASN A 310 -12.49 15.68 -4.54
CA ASN A 310 -11.14 15.92 -5.07
C ASN A 310 -11.01 15.38 -6.51
N SER A 311 -11.89 15.83 -7.41
CA SER A 311 -11.96 15.31 -8.79
C SER A 311 -10.63 15.43 -9.58
N TRP A 312 -9.76 16.37 -9.21
CA TRP A 312 -8.42 16.53 -9.78
C TRP A 312 -7.56 15.24 -9.65
N VAL A 313 -7.81 14.42 -8.63
CA VAL A 313 -7.10 13.14 -8.42
C VAL A 313 -7.33 12.18 -9.59
N LEU A 314 -8.46 12.28 -10.30
CA LEU A 314 -8.76 11.43 -11.46
C LEU A 314 -7.90 11.75 -12.69
N GLU A 315 -7.22 12.90 -12.70
CA GLU A 315 -6.42 13.41 -13.82
C GLU A 315 -4.92 13.16 -13.63
N VAL A 316 -4.47 12.81 -12.40
CA VAL A 316 -3.05 12.66 -12.07
C VAL A 316 -2.41 11.35 -12.55
N ARG A 317 -3.21 10.35 -12.93
CA ARG A 317 -2.76 9.14 -13.61
C ARG A 317 -3.44 9.02 -14.97
N GLN A 318 -2.65 9.16 -16.02
CA GLN A 318 -3.07 8.88 -17.40
C GLN A 318 -2.86 7.42 -17.74
#